data_a4ed7d375d38ae2af67a145bdb1eb6a0
#
_entry.id   a4ed7d375d38ae2af67a145bdb1eb6a0
#
_cell.length_a   1.000
_cell.length_b   1.000
_cell.length_c   1.000
_cell.angle_alpha   90.00
_cell.angle_beta   90.00
_cell.angle_gamma   90.00
#
_symmetry.space_group_name_H-M   'P 1'
#
loop_
_entity.id
_entity.type
_entity.pdbx_description
1 polymer ?
#
loop_
_entity_poly.entity_id
_entity_poly.type
_entity_poly.pdbx_seq_one_letter_code
_entity_poly.pdbx_strand_id
1 'polypeptide(L)'
;MSRAQEFDYLVIGGGSAGCVLAARLAAESDGTVALIERGRSDVNRWIHIPATFFKALQSQDAEAIVSAPDASLNGLPFPVPQGRVIGGGSSVNGMIYMRGQRKDYDDWADVHGCKGWSYSDVLPTYRKQEANARLDNEFHGRDGRLKVADPSSPHPVSHRIISAAISAGVRASDDFNGASQEGAGWYQVTAADGQRQSAAHCFLRPELGRGNLTVLTEHLVCRIRIENRRATAIEALDATGAAVVIRARREIILTAGSFQSPKLLMLSGVGPRDELLRHGIDLVHDAQEVGRNYQDHVGAPVTRRLKHDIGIHGADRGLKALKHGVDYFVFGKGLLTSNLLQAGACVDTSGSGRPDVQFNFAPFAPGAPGKPPLGFHAVQVHPMTMRPKSRGRLGLQSTDPRAAPKFETEMLGREEDLDTLRRGVRLAREIYEQPALKEIVGEEIWPGPDVSSSRGSNRLDDSIRSHARTIFHPAGTCRMGPDGSAVVDLDLRLNGVSNLRVADCSIMPALVSGNTNAPAMMIADRAADAILRANRTG
;
A
#
# COMPACT_ATOMS: atom_id res chain seq x y z
N MET A 1 -0.95 40.73 8.23
CA MET A 1 -1.33 39.92 7.07
C MET A 1 -0.15 39.01 6.76
N SER A 2 -0.27 37.68 6.99
CA SER A 2 0.77 36.72 6.61
C SER A 2 0.98 36.81 5.09
N ARG A 3 2.23 36.96 4.63
CA ARG A 3 2.55 36.92 3.20
C ARG A 3 2.04 35.59 2.66
N ALA A 4 1.14 35.59 1.66
CA ALA A 4 0.70 34.38 1.00
C ALA A 4 1.93 33.65 0.45
N GLN A 5 2.15 32.44 0.90
CA GLN A 5 3.23 31.60 0.36
C GLN A 5 2.85 31.18 -1.06
N GLU A 6 3.81 31.18 -1.96
CA GLU A 6 3.58 30.85 -3.37
C GLU A 6 4.72 29.99 -3.91
N PHE A 7 4.34 28.91 -4.60
CA PHE A 7 5.26 27.96 -5.22
C PHE A 7 4.81 27.65 -6.64
N ASP A 8 5.69 27.09 -7.45
CA ASP A 8 5.32 26.61 -8.78
C ASP A 8 4.48 25.34 -8.69
N TYR A 9 4.88 24.41 -7.82
CA TYR A 9 4.23 23.12 -7.62
C TYR A 9 3.86 22.91 -6.16
N LEU A 10 2.61 22.48 -5.93
CA LEU A 10 2.15 22.01 -4.62
C LEU A 10 1.90 20.51 -4.70
N VAL A 11 2.70 19.71 -4.00
CA VAL A 11 2.53 18.25 -3.85
C VAL A 11 1.82 18.00 -2.53
N ILE A 12 0.59 17.48 -2.57
CA ILE A 12 -0.29 17.32 -1.41
C ILE A 12 -0.30 15.86 -0.97
N GLY A 13 0.31 15.58 0.17
CA GLY A 13 0.54 14.27 0.74
C GLY A 13 1.99 13.81 0.57
N GLY A 14 2.74 13.80 1.68
CA GLY A 14 4.13 13.37 1.74
C GLY A 14 4.30 11.85 1.86
N GLY A 15 3.40 11.07 1.25
CA GLY A 15 3.44 9.61 1.23
C GLY A 15 4.49 9.02 0.28
N SER A 16 4.33 7.73 -0.04
CA SER A 16 5.23 7.00 -0.98
C SER A 16 5.34 7.72 -2.32
N ALA A 17 4.20 8.13 -2.88
CA ALA A 17 4.14 8.85 -4.16
C ALA A 17 4.68 10.28 -4.03
N GLY A 18 4.23 11.04 -3.03
CA GLY A 18 4.59 12.44 -2.87
C GLY A 18 6.07 12.69 -2.64
N CYS A 19 6.74 11.82 -1.89
CA CYS A 19 8.20 11.89 -1.69
C CYS A 19 8.97 11.71 -3.01
N VAL A 20 8.55 10.78 -3.87
CA VAL A 20 9.18 10.58 -5.19
C VAL A 20 8.92 11.78 -6.10
N LEU A 21 7.66 12.21 -6.19
CA LEU A 21 7.27 13.31 -7.07
C LEU A 21 7.94 14.63 -6.69
N ALA A 22 7.89 15.01 -5.41
CA ALA A 22 8.51 16.25 -4.94
C ALA A 22 10.03 16.24 -5.14
N ALA A 23 10.68 15.11 -4.85
CA ALA A 23 12.12 14.95 -5.08
C ALA A 23 12.48 15.11 -6.58
N ARG A 24 11.72 14.46 -7.47
CA ARG A 24 11.94 14.56 -8.92
C ARG A 24 11.73 15.99 -9.44
N LEU A 25 10.63 16.63 -9.05
CA LEU A 25 10.35 18.02 -9.46
C LEU A 25 11.41 18.98 -8.94
N ALA A 26 11.86 18.84 -7.70
CA ALA A 26 12.92 19.67 -7.15
C ALA A 26 14.27 19.46 -7.83
N ALA A 27 14.58 18.23 -8.25
CA ALA A 27 15.85 17.90 -8.91
C ALA A 27 15.88 18.26 -10.40
N GLU A 28 14.74 18.17 -11.10
CA GLU A 28 14.70 18.14 -12.56
C GLU A 28 13.90 19.30 -13.18
N SER A 29 13.21 20.14 -12.36
CA SER A 29 12.55 21.36 -12.84
C SER A 29 13.27 22.62 -12.37
N ASP A 30 12.96 23.74 -12.99
CA ASP A 30 13.36 25.10 -12.59
C ASP A 30 12.43 25.71 -11.54
N GLY A 31 11.33 25.02 -11.22
CA GLY A 31 10.28 25.51 -10.34
C GLY A 31 10.54 25.27 -8.86
N THR A 32 9.88 26.08 -8.04
CA THR A 32 9.83 25.90 -6.59
C THR A 32 8.74 24.87 -6.24
N VAL A 33 9.05 23.96 -5.32
CA VAL A 33 8.20 22.85 -4.93
C VAL A 33 7.87 22.93 -3.44
N ALA A 34 6.60 22.86 -3.07
CA ALA A 34 6.18 22.63 -1.69
C ALA A 34 5.57 21.22 -1.58
N LEU A 35 6.12 20.40 -0.69
CA LEU A 35 5.54 19.14 -0.25
C LEU A 35 4.78 19.38 1.05
N ILE A 36 3.47 19.14 1.05
CA ILE A 36 2.59 19.39 2.17
C ILE A 36 2.10 18.06 2.76
N GLU A 37 2.39 17.80 4.03
CA GLU A 37 2.00 16.61 4.76
C GLU A 37 1.29 16.94 6.06
N ARG A 38 0.15 16.30 6.33
CA ARG A 38 -0.61 16.50 7.58
C ARG A 38 0.03 15.83 8.80
N GLY A 39 0.82 14.78 8.56
CA GLY A 39 1.61 14.11 9.59
C GLY A 39 2.91 14.84 9.87
N ARG A 40 3.67 14.28 10.78
CA ARG A 40 4.97 14.80 11.20
C ARG A 40 6.11 14.27 10.32
N SER A 41 7.33 14.71 10.58
CA SER A 41 8.53 14.12 10.03
C SER A 41 8.78 12.70 10.59
N ASP A 42 9.52 11.88 9.85
CA ASP A 42 9.81 10.47 10.14
C ASP A 42 10.92 10.26 11.20
N VAL A 43 10.90 11.03 12.27
CA VAL A 43 11.94 10.96 13.34
C VAL A 43 11.75 9.80 14.31
N ASN A 44 10.59 9.14 14.28
CA ASN A 44 10.31 8.01 15.17
C ASN A 44 11.19 6.81 14.80
N ARG A 45 12.05 6.37 15.73
CA ARG A 45 12.98 5.25 15.52
C ARG A 45 12.30 3.94 15.10
N TRP A 46 11.04 3.73 15.51
CA TRP A 46 10.29 2.53 15.16
C TRP A 46 9.96 2.43 13.65
N ILE A 47 10.01 3.55 12.95
CA ILE A 47 9.89 3.59 11.49
C ILE A 47 11.13 2.96 10.84
N HIS A 48 12.32 3.27 11.34
CA HIS A 48 13.60 2.93 10.68
C HIS A 48 14.04 1.50 10.94
N ILE A 49 13.67 0.91 12.09
CA ILE A 49 14.02 -0.47 12.45
C ILE A 49 13.02 -1.43 11.80
N PRO A 50 13.44 -2.33 10.88
CA PRO A 50 12.50 -3.14 10.10
C PRO A 50 11.51 -3.97 10.94
N ALA A 51 11.98 -4.70 11.97
CA ALA A 51 11.10 -5.55 12.78
C ALA A 51 10.08 -4.80 13.63
N THR A 52 10.19 -3.48 13.74
CA THR A 52 9.31 -2.66 14.59
C THR A 52 8.15 -2.01 13.84
N PHE A 53 7.89 -2.40 12.59
CA PHE A 53 6.81 -1.79 11.79
C PHE A 53 5.43 -1.87 12.47
N PHE A 54 5.15 -2.92 13.24
CA PHE A 54 3.92 -3.00 14.04
C PHE A 54 3.84 -1.91 15.12
N LYS A 55 4.97 -1.51 15.71
CA LYS A 55 5.01 -0.39 16.67
C LYS A 55 4.79 0.94 15.98
N ALA A 56 5.33 1.10 14.77
CA ALA A 56 5.08 2.28 13.94
C ALA A 56 3.59 2.39 13.57
N LEU A 57 2.95 1.29 13.18
CA LEU A 57 1.51 1.24 12.88
C LEU A 57 0.61 1.54 14.09
N GLN A 58 1.07 1.29 15.31
CA GLN A 58 0.33 1.56 16.55
C GLN A 58 0.67 2.92 17.17
N SER A 59 1.57 3.68 16.56
CA SER A 59 1.99 5.00 17.02
C SER A 59 1.13 6.10 16.39
N GLN A 60 1.39 7.34 16.81
CA GLN A 60 0.78 8.53 16.23
C GLN A 60 1.20 8.82 14.76
N ASP A 61 2.15 8.04 14.21
CA ASP A 61 2.59 8.12 12.82
C ASP A 61 1.69 7.33 11.85
N ALA A 62 0.65 6.70 12.38
CA ALA A 62 -0.40 6.06 11.62
C ALA A 62 -1.77 6.39 12.21
N GLU A 63 -2.78 6.32 11.37
CA GLU A 63 -4.19 6.40 11.76
C GLU A 63 -4.96 5.25 11.13
N ALA A 64 -6.05 4.83 11.75
CA ALA A 64 -6.93 3.82 11.18
C ALA A 64 -8.21 4.49 10.65
N ILE A 65 -8.51 4.26 9.37
CA ILE A 65 -9.80 4.62 8.78
C ILE A 65 -10.69 3.38 8.90
N VAL A 66 -11.83 3.52 9.56
CA VAL A 66 -12.73 2.39 9.84
C VAL A 66 -13.84 2.35 8.80
N SER A 67 -14.09 1.15 8.22
CA SER A 67 -15.17 0.96 7.25
C SER A 67 -16.55 1.12 7.88
N ALA A 68 -17.56 1.41 7.05
CA ALA A 68 -18.93 1.05 7.40
C ALA A 68 -19.02 -0.47 7.66
N PRO A 69 -20.04 -0.94 8.39
CA PRO A 69 -20.30 -2.37 8.52
C PRO A 69 -20.40 -3.03 7.14
N ASP A 70 -19.61 -4.09 6.90
CA ASP A 70 -19.56 -4.81 5.64
C ASP A 70 -20.41 -6.09 5.74
N ALA A 71 -21.52 -6.13 5.02
CA ALA A 71 -22.40 -7.30 5.02
C ALA A 71 -21.71 -8.57 4.53
N SER A 72 -20.74 -8.46 3.63
CA SER A 72 -19.96 -9.58 3.12
C SER A 72 -18.95 -10.14 4.15
N LEU A 73 -18.70 -9.39 5.23
CA LEU A 73 -17.86 -9.76 6.37
C LEU A 73 -18.68 -9.93 7.66
N ASN A 74 -19.89 -10.49 7.55
CA ASN A 74 -20.81 -10.70 8.69
C ASN A 74 -21.17 -9.40 9.44
N GLY A 75 -21.24 -8.27 8.73
CA GLY A 75 -21.58 -6.96 9.31
C GLY A 75 -20.46 -6.33 10.15
N LEU A 76 -19.25 -6.87 10.13
CA LEU A 76 -18.13 -6.35 10.92
C LEU A 76 -17.46 -5.18 10.21
N PRO A 77 -17.30 -4.03 10.87
CA PRO A 77 -16.41 -2.98 10.42
C PRO A 77 -14.95 -3.41 10.59
N PHE A 78 -14.05 -2.86 9.79
CA PHE A 78 -12.62 -3.14 9.93
C PHE A 78 -11.77 -1.88 9.74
N PRO A 79 -10.67 -1.77 10.49
CA PRO A 79 -9.74 -0.65 10.34
C PRO A 79 -8.79 -0.89 9.16
N VAL A 80 -8.51 0.18 8.41
CA VAL A 80 -7.46 0.23 7.40
C VAL A 80 -6.38 1.23 7.85
N PRO A 81 -5.26 0.76 8.41
CA PRO A 81 -4.18 1.64 8.82
C PRO A 81 -3.59 2.43 7.63
N GLN A 82 -3.35 3.70 7.85
CA GLN A 82 -2.73 4.62 6.91
C GLN A 82 -1.56 5.33 7.58
N GLY A 83 -0.43 5.45 6.91
CA GLY A 83 0.67 6.27 7.41
C GLY A 83 0.27 7.74 7.46
N ARG A 84 0.53 8.39 8.60
CA ARG A 84 0.34 9.83 8.83
C ARG A 84 1.68 10.44 9.25
N VAL A 85 2.60 10.41 8.33
CA VAL A 85 4.01 10.77 8.53
C VAL A 85 4.67 10.93 7.16
N ILE A 86 5.74 11.68 7.07
CA ILE A 86 6.57 11.73 5.86
C ILE A 86 6.99 10.31 5.45
N GLY A 87 6.86 9.99 4.16
CA GLY A 87 6.98 8.64 3.60
C GLY A 87 5.66 7.84 3.62
N GLY A 88 4.64 8.27 4.39
CA GLY A 88 3.30 7.65 4.42
C GLY A 88 3.35 6.15 4.63
N GLY A 89 2.66 5.40 3.77
CA GLY A 89 2.64 3.93 3.81
C GLY A 89 4.04 3.29 3.76
N SER A 90 5.00 3.87 3.02
CA SER A 90 6.38 3.33 2.96
C SER A 90 7.13 3.42 4.29
N SER A 91 6.72 4.33 5.18
CA SER A 91 7.30 4.48 6.53
C SER A 91 6.72 3.49 7.55
N VAL A 92 5.57 2.85 7.26
CA VAL A 92 4.90 1.97 8.24
C VAL A 92 4.57 0.57 7.71
N ASN A 93 4.79 0.27 6.43
CA ASN A 93 4.49 -1.02 5.80
C ASN A 93 5.43 -2.16 6.23
N GLY A 94 5.10 -3.40 5.81
CA GLY A 94 5.93 -4.59 6.02
C GLY A 94 7.09 -4.77 5.03
N MET A 95 7.42 -3.76 4.23
CA MET A 95 8.59 -3.68 3.34
C MET A 95 8.70 -4.75 2.24
N ILE A 96 7.68 -5.53 1.97
CA ILE A 96 7.69 -6.48 0.84
C ILE A 96 7.77 -5.68 -0.46
N TYR A 97 8.77 -6.00 -1.32
CA TYR A 97 8.91 -5.39 -2.62
C TYR A 97 8.23 -6.24 -3.69
N MET A 98 7.13 -5.73 -4.20
CA MET A 98 6.32 -6.38 -5.23
C MET A 98 5.85 -5.33 -6.23
N ARG A 99 5.92 -5.65 -7.53
CA ARG A 99 5.50 -4.73 -8.61
C ARG A 99 4.12 -5.03 -9.16
N GLY A 100 3.60 -6.22 -8.92
CA GLY A 100 2.45 -6.80 -9.61
C GLY A 100 2.88 -7.69 -10.77
N GLN A 101 1.91 -8.23 -11.50
CA GLN A 101 2.13 -9.06 -12.67
C GLN A 101 2.25 -8.21 -13.94
N ARG A 102 3.02 -8.69 -14.90
CA ARG A 102 3.06 -8.08 -16.25
C ARG A 102 1.65 -7.81 -16.79
N LYS A 103 0.80 -8.81 -16.69
CA LYS A 103 -0.57 -8.72 -17.22
C LYS A 103 -1.46 -7.71 -16.50
N ASP A 104 -1.16 -7.28 -15.29
CA ASP A 104 -1.91 -6.19 -14.63
C ASP A 104 -1.82 -4.90 -15.43
N TYR A 105 -0.62 -4.56 -15.87
CA TYR A 105 -0.34 -3.35 -16.65
C TYR A 105 -0.77 -3.49 -18.11
N ASP A 106 -0.58 -4.67 -18.69
CA ASP A 106 -1.09 -4.95 -20.05
C ASP A 106 -2.62 -4.86 -20.05
N ASP A 107 -3.31 -5.31 -18.99
CA ASP A 107 -4.77 -5.13 -18.83
C ASP A 107 -5.14 -3.65 -18.61
N TRP A 108 -4.31 -2.83 -17.96
CA TRP A 108 -4.56 -1.38 -17.91
C TRP A 108 -4.57 -0.78 -19.32
N ALA A 109 -3.63 -1.15 -20.17
CA ALA A 109 -3.55 -0.65 -21.54
C ALA A 109 -4.66 -1.22 -22.45
N ASP A 110 -4.87 -2.53 -22.44
CA ASP A 110 -5.71 -3.24 -23.41
C ASP A 110 -7.18 -3.32 -23.00
N VAL A 111 -7.45 -3.56 -21.70
CA VAL A 111 -8.82 -3.73 -21.19
C VAL A 111 -9.40 -2.39 -20.74
N HIS A 112 -8.59 -1.57 -20.04
CA HIS A 112 -9.04 -0.27 -19.52
C HIS A 112 -8.69 0.89 -20.44
N GLY A 113 -8.05 0.64 -21.60
CA GLY A 113 -7.71 1.65 -22.60
C GLY A 113 -6.63 2.63 -22.19
N CYS A 114 -5.91 2.34 -21.10
CA CYS A 114 -4.86 3.22 -20.57
C CYS A 114 -3.55 3.05 -21.35
N LYS A 115 -3.56 3.44 -22.62
CA LYS A 115 -2.37 3.37 -23.50
C LYS A 115 -1.20 4.15 -22.90
N GLY A 116 0.01 3.58 -23.03
CA GLY A 116 1.20 4.13 -22.39
C GLY A 116 1.39 3.67 -20.94
N TRP A 117 0.54 2.75 -20.44
CA TRP A 117 0.61 2.16 -19.10
C TRP A 117 0.74 0.63 -19.13
N SER A 118 1.11 0.03 -20.26
CA SER A 118 1.45 -1.40 -20.36
C SER A 118 2.69 -1.74 -19.54
N TYR A 119 2.94 -3.03 -19.32
CA TYR A 119 4.15 -3.46 -18.61
C TYR A 119 5.44 -2.96 -19.27
N SER A 120 5.50 -2.99 -20.59
CA SER A 120 6.65 -2.45 -21.34
C SER A 120 6.85 -0.94 -21.13
N ASP A 121 5.76 -0.19 -20.88
CA ASP A 121 5.83 1.25 -20.61
C ASP A 121 6.29 1.57 -19.17
N VAL A 122 5.92 0.73 -18.19
CA VAL A 122 6.22 1.00 -16.77
C VAL A 122 7.50 0.33 -16.26
N LEU A 123 7.95 -0.76 -16.89
CA LEU A 123 9.17 -1.48 -16.52
C LEU A 123 10.43 -0.59 -16.47
N PRO A 124 10.68 0.30 -17.45
CA PRO A 124 11.81 1.20 -17.39
C PRO A 124 11.83 2.09 -16.13
N THR A 125 10.65 2.52 -15.65
CA THR A 125 10.52 3.32 -14.43
C THR A 125 10.88 2.48 -13.20
N TYR A 126 10.41 1.25 -13.10
CA TYR A 126 10.79 0.34 -12.03
C TYR A 126 12.29 0.09 -11.95
N ARG A 127 12.92 -0.20 -13.10
CA ARG A 127 14.37 -0.41 -13.21
C ARG A 127 15.17 0.83 -12.81
N LYS A 128 14.72 2.01 -13.26
CA LYS A 128 15.33 3.30 -12.91
C LYS A 128 15.30 3.58 -11.41
N GLN A 129 14.22 3.21 -10.74
CA GLN A 129 14.06 3.45 -9.30
C GLN A 129 14.84 2.46 -8.43
N GLU A 130 15.05 1.23 -8.90
CA GLU A 130 15.56 0.11 -8.13
C GLU A 130 17.09 0.09 -8.06
N ALA A 131 17.63 -0.10 -6.85
CA ALA A 131 19.00 -0.51 -6.57
C ALA A 131 18.96 -1.93 -5.99
N ASN A 132 18.85 -2.95 -6.84
CA ASN A 132 18.75 -4.35 -6.41
C ASN A 132 20.12 -4.88 -5.98
N ALA A 133 20.19 -5.44 -4.79
CA ALA A 133 21.44 -5.94 -4.23
C ALA A 133 21.93 -7.24 -4.90
N ARG A 134 21.03 -8.05 -5.48
CA ARG A 134 21.34 -9.37 -6.06
C ARG A 134 21.12 -9.45 -7.56
N LEU A 135 20.00 -8.92 -8.05
CA LEU A 135 19.55 -9.10 -9.43
C LEU A 135 19.99 -7.92 -10.31
N ASP A 136 20.50 -8.24 -11.52
CA ASP A 136 20.85 -7.30 -12.57
C ASP A 136 20.54 -7.97 -13.91
N ASN A 137 19.37 -7.69 -14.45
CA ASN A 137 18.89 -8.31 -15.68
C ASN A 137 17.84 -7.41 -16.37
N GLU A 138 17.15 -7.92 -17.37
CA GLU A 138 16.12 -7.18 -18.11
C GLU A 138 14.95 -6.66 -17.24
N PHE A 139 14.71 -7.27 -16.06
CA PHE A 139 13.64 -6.88 -15.15
C PHE A 139 14.12 -5.95 -14.03
N HIS A 140 15.41 -5.96 -13.68
CA HIS A 140 15.97 -5.31 -12.50
C HIS A 140 16.99 -4.23 -12.84
N GLY A 141 17.10 -3.23 -11.95
CA GLY A 141 18.11 -2.18 -12.00
C GLY A 141 18.98 -2.16 -10.73
N ARG A 142 20.21 -1.62 -10.83
CA ARG A 142 21.16 -1.55 -9.72
C ARG A 142 21.51 -0.14 -9.27
N ASP A 143 21.24 0.86 -10.10
CA ASP A 143 21.73 2.23 -9.93
C ASP A 143 20.66 3.19 -9.42
N GLY A 144 19.48 2.68 -9.10
CA GLY A 144 18.38 3.48 -8.59
C GLY A 144 18.55 3.90 -7.12
N ARG A 145 17.59 4.66 -6.62
CA ARG A 145 17.62 5.17 -5.23
C ARG A 145 17.00 4.21 -4.23
N LEU A 146 16.04 3.38 -4.65
CA LEU A 146 15.34 2.45 -3.79
C LEU A 146 16.14 1.16 -3.61
N LYS A 147 16.79 1.00 -2.48
CA LYS A 147 17.50 -0.24 -2.18
C LYS A 147 16.50 -1.38 -1.97
N VAL A 148 16.69 -2.44 -2.74
CA VAL A 148 15.94 -3.70 -2.70
C VAL A 148 16.91 -4.84 -2.43
N ALA A 149 16.65 -5.64 -1.41
CA ALA A 149 17.55 -6.71 -1.00
C ALA A 149 16.78 -7.97 -0.60
N ASP A 150 17.49 -9.08 -0.53
CA ASP A 150 16.98 -10.30 0.11
C ASP A 150 16.90 -10.09 1.63
N PRO A 151 16.07 -10.87 2.38
CA PRO A 151 15.99 -10.75 3.83
C PRO A 151 17.33 -10.97 4.51
N SER A 152 17.77 -10.01 5.31
CA SER A 152 19.11 -10.03 5.95
C SER A 152 19.23 -11.03 7.10
N SER A 153 18.13 -11.49 7.69
CA SER A 153 18.09 -12.43 8.82
C SER A 153 16.95 -13.44 8.63
N PRO A 154 17.09 -14.40 7.69
CA PRO A 154 16.07 -15.39 7.40
C PRO A 154 15.70 -16.23 8.63
N HIS A 155 14.40 -16.32 8.93
CA HIS A 155 13.92 -17.09 10.08
C HIS A 155 13.80 -18.58 9.74
N PRO A 156 14.29 -19.52 10.57
CA PRO A 156 14.22 -20.97 10.26
C PRO A 156 12.80 -21.50 10.01
N VAL A 157 11.79 -20.97 10.72
CA VAL A 157 10.38 -21.34 10.49
C VAL A 157 9.92 -20.90 9.09
N SER A 158 10.31 -19.73 8.62
CA SER A 158 9.97 -19.26 7.26
C SER A 158 10.56 -20.19 6.19
N HIS A 159 11.79 -20.68 6.38
CA HIS A 159 12.41 -21.67 5.50
C HIS A 159 11.59 -22.97 5.46
N ARG A 160 11.13 -23.46 6.64
CA ARG A 160 10.27 -24.65 6.71
C ARG A 160 8.94 -24.46 5.98
N ILE A 161 8.35 -23.25 6.02
CA ILE A 161 7.10 -22.97 5.30
C ILE A 161 7.34 -23.00 3.79
N ILE A 162 8.45 -22.40 3.30
CA ILE A 162 8.81 -22.47 1.87
C ILE A 162 8.98 -23.92 1.43
N SER A 163 9.76 -24.71 2.19
CA SER A 163 9.99 -26.13 1.89
C SER A 163 8.67 -26.92 1.86
N ALA A 164 7.76 -26.64 2.80
CA ALA A 164 6.45 -27.27 2.85
C ALA A 164 5.58 -26.87 1.65
N ALA A 165 5.59 -25.59 1.25
CA ALA A 165 4.86 -25.13 0.08
C ALA A 165 5.35 -25.83 -1.20
N ILE A 166 6.66 -25.98 -1.36
CA ILE A 166 7.25 -26.71 -2.49
C ILE A 166 6.85 -28.19 -2.45
N SER A 167 6.87 -28.83 -1.27
CA SER A 167 6.42 -30.22 -1.11
C SER A 167 4.91 -30.40 -1.37
N ALA A 168 4.11 -29.35 -1.19
CA ALA A 168 2.70 -29.33 -1.55
C ALA A 168 2.44 -29.08 -3.05
N GLY A 169 3.50 -29.04 -3.88
CA GLY A 169 3.39 -28.87 -5.33
C GLY A 169 3.53 -27.43 -5.84
N VAL A 170 3.75 -26.45 -4.97
CA VAL A 170 4.04 -25.08 -5.40
C VAL A 170 5.46 -25.00 -5.97
N ARG A 171 5.65 -24.39 -7.13
CA ARG A 171 6.99 -24.21 -7.73
C ARG A 171 7.88 -23.38 -6.81
N ALA A 172 9.19 -23.63 -6.84
CA ALA A 172 10.14 -22.71 -6.21
C ALA A 172 10.26 -21.41 -7.03
N SER A 173 10.38 -20.29 -6.34
CA SER A 173 10.68 -18.99 -6.96
C SER A 173 11.76 -18.27 -6.16
N ASP A 174 12.73 -17.69 -6.85
CA ASP A 174 13.76 -16.83 -6.28
C ASP A 174 13.60 -15.35 -6.70
N ASP A 175 12.57 -15.08 -7.54
CA ASP A 175 12.25 -13.74 -8.02
C ASP A 175 10.76 -13.60 -8.35
N PHE A 176 10.05 -12.77 -7.58
CA PHE A 176 8.61 -12.48 -7.80
C PHE A 176 8.36 -11.28 -8.72
N ASN A 177 9.42 -10.59 -9.16
CA ASN A 177 9.35 -9.39 -10.00
C ASN A 177 10.00 -9.57 -11.37
N GLY A 178 10.41 -10.81 -11.70
CA GLY A 178 11.02 -11.20 -12.96
C GLY A 178 10.01 -11.65 -14.01
N ALA A 179 10.41 -12.64 -14.81
CA ALA A 179 9.60 -13.17 -15.91
C ALA A 179 8.28 -13.82 -15.44
N SER A 180 8.27 -14.41 -14.24
CA SER A 180 7.10 -15.05 -13.62
C SER A 180 7.01 -14.68 -12.15
N GLN A 181 5.81 -14.33 -11.71
CA GLN A 181 5.52 -14.12 -10.29
C GLN A 181 5.19 -15.44 -9.57
N GLU A 182 4.93 -16.53 -10.30
CA GLU A 182 4.45 -17.78 -9.73
C GLU A 182 5.53 -18.54 -8.96
N GLY A 183 5.19 -19.04 -7.78
CA GLY A 183 6.03 -19.89 -6.96
C GLY A 183 6.08 -19.51 -5.49
N ALA A 184 6.89 -20.25 -4.70
CA ALA A 184 7.15 -20.01 -3.29
C ALA A 184 8.64 -19.72 -3.04
N GLY A 185 8.94 -18.73 -2.20
CA GLY A 185 10.31 -18.33 -1.94
C GLY A 185 10.44 -17.17 -0.95
N TRP A 186 11.63 -16.62 -0.89
CA TRP A 186 11.92 -15.41 -0.12
C TRP A 186 11.47 -14.18 -0.89
N TYR A 187 10.76 -13.29 -0.23
CA TYR A 187 10.47 -11.97 -0.79
C TYR A 187 11.71 -11.10 -0.79
N GLN A 188 11.92 -10.34 -1.84
CA GLN A 188 12.79 -9.18 -1.77
C GLN A 188 12.09 -8.08 -0.98
N VAL A 189 12.87 -7.27 -0.24
CA VAL A 189 12.37 -6.28 0.69
C VAL A 189 13.01 -4.91 0.48
N THR A 190 12.26 -3.85 0.78
CA THR A 190 12.78 -2.48 0.87
C THR A 190 13.36 -2.23 2.26
N ALA A 191 14.35 -3.08 2.61
CA ALA A 191 15.16 -2.97 3.82
C ALA A 191 16.60 -3.37 3.47
N ALA A 192 17.54 -2.50 3.74
CA ALA A 192 18.97 -2.71 3.48
C ALA A 192 19.78 -2.08 4.61
N ASP A 193 20.96 -2.62 4.86
CA ASP A 193 21.87 -2.13 5.91
C ASP A 193 21.20 -2.07 7.29
N GLY A 194 20.30 -3.02 7.58
CA GLY A 194 19.53 -3.07 8.81
C GLY A 194 18.44 -1.99 8.95
N GLN A 195 18.14 -1.22 7.92
CA GLN A 195 17.22 -0.09 7.96
C GLN A 195 16.14 -0.19 6.88
N ARG A 196 14.94 0.32 7.20
CA ARG A 196 13.86 0.53 6.23
C ARG A 196 14.29 1.50 5.15
N GLN A 197 13.97 1.19 3.90
CA GLN A 197 14.16 2.03 2.73
C GLN A 197 12.80 2.64 2.33
N SER A 198 12.32 3.61 3.14
CA SER A 198 11.10 4.34 2.82
C SER A 198 11.30 5.31 1.64
N ALA A 199 10.22 5.73 1.00
CA ALA A 199 10.29 6.78 -0.03
C ALA A 199 10.87 8.09 0.51
N ALA A 200 10.59 8.42 1.77
CA ALA A 200 11.23 9.56 2.44
C ALA A 200 12.74 9.41 2.52
N HIS A 201 13.20 8.23 2.95
CA HIS A 201 14.64 7.95 3.09
C HIS A 201 15.36 7.96 1.73
N CYS A 202 14.79 7.27 0.74
CA CYS A 202 15.47 7.03 -0.55
C CYS A 202 15.38 8.21 -1.52
N PHE A 203 14.25 8.91 -1.54
CA PHE A 203 14.00 9.94 -2.55
C PHE A 203 13.98 11.34 -1.98
N LEU A 204 13.24 11.61 -0.89
CA LEU A 204 13.03 12.96 -0.38
C LEU A 204 14.25 13.47 0.38
N ARG A 205 14.80 12.68 1.30
CA ARG A 205 15.90 13.10 2.19
C ARG A 205 17.15 13.58 1.45
N PRO A 206 17.58 12.95 0.35
CA PRO A 206 18.71 13.45 -0.45
C PRO A 206 18.49 14.84 -1.05
N GLU A 207 17.24 15.28 -1.20
CA GLU A 207 16.89 16.56 -1.84
C GLU A 207 16.59 17.69 -0.82
N LEU A 208 16.55 17.41 0.49
CA LEU A 208 16.18 18.39 1.52
C LEU A 208 17.11 19.62 1.62
N GLY A 209 18.27 19.57 1.04
CA GLY A 209 19.21 20.72 1.00
C GLY A 209 19.00 21.67 -0.19
N ARG A 210 18.07 21.35 -1.10
CA ARG A 210 17.81 22.19 -2.28
C ARG A 210 17.04 23.46 -1.92
N GLY A 211 17.48 24.59 -2.41
CA GLY A 211 16.83 25.89 -2.15
C GLY A 211 15.45 26.03 -2.78
N ASN A 212 15.07 25.16 -3.73
CA ASN A 212 13.78 25.16 -4.40
C ASN A 212 12.78 24.12 -3.85
N LEU A 213 13.11 23.36 -2.80
CA LEU A 213 12.23 22.39 -2.13
C LEU A 213 11.90 22.83 -0.70
N THR A 214 10.61 22.96 -0.42
CA THR A 214 10.10 23.22 0.93
C THR A 214 9.20 22.07 1.37
N VAL A 215 9.45 21.52 2.56
CA VAL A 215 8.62 20.47 3.16
C VAL A 215 7.86 21.03 4.34
N LEU A 216 6.54 21.03 4.24
CA LEU A 216 5.61 21.52 5.26
C LEU A 216 4.91 20.33 5.92
N THR A 217 5.41 19.90 7.07
CA THR A 217 4.79 18.86 7.91
C THR A 217 3.74 19.48 8.84
N GLU A 218 2.84 18.63 9.36
CA GLU A 218 1.74 19.03 10.26
C GLU A 218 0.83 20.12 9.65
N HIS A 219 0.70 20.09 8.31
CA HIS A 219 -0.18 20.97 7.55
C HIS A 219 -1.34 20.19 6.97
N LEU A 220 -2.54 20.40 7.50
CA LEU A 220 -3.76 19.74 7.02
C LEU A 220 -4.37 20.56 5.90
N VAL A 221 -4.27 20.08 4.66
CA VAL A 221 -4.99 20.68 3.53
C VAL A 221 -6.49 20.43 3.69
N CYS A 222 -7.27 21.51 3.74
CA CYS A 222 -8.70 21.48 3.95
C CYS A 222 -9.49 21.43 2.64
N ARG A 223 -9.05 22.22 1.65
CA ARG A 223 -9.61 22.22 0.29
C ARG A 223 -8.67 22.88 -0.71
N ILE A 224 -8.94 22.61 -1.99
CA ILE A 224 -8.30 23.27 -3.13
C ILE A 224 -9.20 24.43 -3.58
N ARG A 225 -8.63 25.61 -3.78
CA ARG A 225 -9.34 26.72 -4.44
C ARG A 225 -9.34 26.50 -5.93
N ILE A 226 -10.54 26.46 -6.50
CA ILE A 226 -10.75 26.28 -7.94
C ILE A 226 -11.56 27.47 -8.44
N GLU A 227 -10.95 28.27 -9.30
CA GLU A 227 -11.53 29.49 -9.89
C GLU A 227 -11.62 29.28 -11.40
N ASN A 228 -12.80 29.45 -11.99
CA ASN A 228 -13.03 29.24 -13.43
C ASN A 228 -12.50 27.88 -13.92
N ARG A 229 -12.75 26.80 -13.17
CA ARG A 229 -12.25 25.45 -13.44
C ARG A 229 -10.71 25.35 -13.49
N ARG A 230 -10.01 26.19 -12.78
CA ARG A 230 -8.55 26.17 -12.62
C ARG A 230 -8.19 26.10 -11.13
N ALA A 231 -7.37 25.16 -10.73
CA ALA A 231 -6.82 25.09 -9.39
C ALA A 231 -5.74 26.17 -9.22
N THR A 232 -5.89 27.01 -8.18
CA THR A 232 -5.05 28.21 -7.98
C THR A 232 -4.31 28.22 -6.65
N ALA A 233 -4.87 27.59 -5.61
CA ALA A 233 -4.31 27.58 -4.27
C ALA A 233 -4.87 26.41 -3.45
N ILE A 234 -4.29 26.20 -2.28
CA ILE A 234 -4.86 25.36 -1.22
C ILE A 234 -5.17 26.20 0.01
N GLU A 235 -6.18 25.79 0.74
CA GLU A 235 -6.45 26.22 2.11
C GLU A 235 -6.02 25.12 3.06
N ALA A 236 -5.21 25.45 4.03
CA ALA A 236 -4.69 24.49 4.98
C ALA A 236 -4.72 25.05 6.42
N LEU A 237 -4.62 24.16 7.38
CA LEU A 237 -4.30 24.48 8.77
C LEU A 237 -2.83 24.13 8.99
N ASP A 238 -2.05 25.06 9.51
CA ASP A 238 -0.65 24.84 9.85
C ASP A 238 -0.49 24.05 11.16
N ALA A 239 0.77 23.82 11.58
CA ALA A 239 1.11 23.09 12.81
C ALA A 239 0.51 23.72 14.09
N THR A 240 0.16 25.01 14.06
CA THR A 240 -0.50 25.73 15.18
C THR A 240 -2.02 25.65 15.10
N GLY A 241 -2.56 25.14 14.00
CA GLY A 241 -4.00 25.14 13.69
C GLY A 241 -4.48 26.44 13.06
N ALA A 242 -3.59 27.37 12.71
CA ALA A 242 -3.94 28.60 12.02
C ALA A 242 -4.23 28.34 10.53
N ALA A 243 -5.23 29.04 10.00
CA ALA A 243 -5.57 28.95 8.59
C ALA A 243 -4.53 29.66 7.72
N VAL A 244 -4.02 28.95 6.73
CA VAL A 244 -3.05 29.46 5.75
C VAL A 244 -3.53 29.20 4.33
N VAL A 245 -3.14 30.07 3.40
CA VAL A 245 -3.39 29.91 1.97
C VAL A 245 -2.05 29.82 1.27
N ILE A 246 -1.86 28.77 0.48
CA ILE A 246 -0.64 28.54 -0.31
C ILE A 246 -1.04 28.51 -1.78
N ARG A 247 -0.42 29.34 -2.62
CA ARG A 247 -0.74 29.50 -4.04
C ARG A 247 0.15 28.61 -4.90
N ALA A 248 -0.42 28.07 -5.98
CA ALA A 248 0.29 27.37 -7.03
C ALA A 248 0.34 28.22 -8.30
N ARG A 249 1.54 28.50 -8.82
CA ARG A 249 1.69 29.17 -10.11
C ARG A 249 1.46 28.23 -11.29
N ARG A 250 1.93 26.98 -11.19
CA ARG A 250 1.86 25.97 -12.27
C ARG A 250 0.83 24.89 -11.99
N GLU A 251 1.09 23.99 -11.05
CA GLU A 251 0.19 22.85 -10.79
C GLU A 251 0.07 22.49 -9.31
N ILE A 252 -1.07 21.91 -8.96
CA ILE A 252 -1.33 21.21 -7.70
C ILE A 252 -1.43 19.72 -8.00
N ILE A 253 -0.71 18.89 -7.26
CA ILE A 253 -0.68 17.44 -7.49
C ILE A 253 -1.09 16.72 -6.20
N LEU A 254 -2.19 15.97 -6.26
CA LEU A 254 -2.66 15.13 -5.16
C LEU A 254 -1.89 13.81 -5.15
N THR A 255 -1.26 13.54 -4.01
CA THR A 255 -0.55 12.30 -3.67
C THR A 255 -0.93 11.82 -2.28
N ALA A 256 -2.17 12.14 -1.85
CA ALA A 256 -2.65 11.92 -0.49
C ALA A 256 -3.23 10.50 -0.27
N GLY A 257 -3.14 9.63 -1.29
CA GLY A 257 -3.57 8.24 -1.25
C GLY A 257 -5.06 8.05 -1.45
N SER A 258 -5.45 6.78 -1.59
CA SER A 258 -6.79 6.37 -2.06
C SER A 258 -7.95 6.77 -1.15
N PHE A 259 -7.69 7.21 0.06
CA PHE A 259 -8.71 7.76 0.96
C PHE A 259 -8.78 9.29 0.93
N GLN A 260 -7.63 9.95 0.99
CA GLN A 260 -7.60 11.41 1.17
C GLN A 260 -7.68 12.17 -0.14
N SER A 261 -7.15 11.62 -1.26
CA SER A 261 -7.23 12.27 -2.57
C SER A 261 -8.68 12.47 -3.03
N PRO A 262 -9.56 11.45 -3.08
CA PRO A 262 -10.96 11.66 -3.44
C PRO A 262 -11.72 12.50 -2.41
N LYS A 263 -11.44 12.37 -1.11
CA LYS A 263 -12.04 13.21 -0.07
C LYS A 263 -11.72 14.68 -0.31
N LEU A 264 -10.46 15.03 -0.59
CA LEU A 264 -10.05 16.39 -0.82
C LEU A 264 -10.68 16.98 -2.10
N LEU A 265 -10.82 16.17 -3.16
CA LEU A 265 -11.56 16.57 -4.36
C LEU A 265 -13.02 16.90 -4.00
N MET A 266 -13.71 16.04 -3.26
CA MET A 266 -15.10 16.28 -2.85
C MET A 266 -15.22 17.54 -1.96
N LEU A 267 -14.36 17.74 -0.98
CA LEU A 267 -14.33 18.96 -0.15
C LEU A 267 -14.06 20.22 -0.96
N SER A 268 -13.48 20.08 -2.15
CA SER A 268 -13.17 21.17 -3.08
C SER A 268 -14.25 21.38 -4.15
N GLY A 269 -15.41 20.71 -4.04
CA GLY A 269 -16.52 20.82 -4.99
C GLY A 269 -16.36 19.96 -6.25
N VAL A 270 -15.43 19.00 -6.27
CA VAL A 270 -15.23 18.07 -7.39
C VAL A 270 -15.61 16.66 -6.94
N GLY A 271 -16.69 16.13 -7.47
CA GLY A 271 -17.20 14.81 -7.07
C GLY A 271 -18.63 14.57 -7.53
N PRO A 272 -19.24 13.45 -7.08
CA PRO A 272 -20.63 13.16 -7.40
C PRO A 272 -21.56 14.26 -6.88
N ARG A 273 -22.36 14.84 -7.78
CA ARG A 273 -23.28 15.96 -7.49
C ARG A 273 -24.11 15.71 -6.22
N ASP A 274 -24.75 14.54 -6.13
CA ASP A 274 -25.64 14.23 -5.01
C ASP A 274 -24.90 14.13 -3.67
N GLU A 275 -23.65 13.68 -3.69
CA GLU A 275 -22.78 13.65 -2.50
C GLU A 275 -22.44 15.06 -2.03
N LEU A 276 -22.06 15.94 -2.95
CA LEU A 276 -21.70 17.33 -2.65
C LEU A 276 -22.91 18.10 -2.12
N LEU A 277 -24.07 18.01 -2.79
CA LEU A 277 -25.31 18.67 -2.37
C LEU A 277 -25.79 18.22 -0.99
N ARG A 278 -25.67 16.91 -0.68
CA ARG A 278 -26.03 16.37 0.64
C ARG A 278 -25.22 17.00 1.78
N HIS A 279 -23.99 17.42 1.49
CA HIS A 279 -23.11 18.09 2.44
C HIS A 279 -23.09 19.62 2.32
N GLY A 280 -23.95 20.21 1.46
CA GLY A 280 -23.99 21.66 1.27
C GLY A 280 -22.72 22.23 0.62
N ILE A 281 -22.00 21.43 -0.17
CA ILE A 281 -20.80 21.84 -0.89
C ILE A 281 -21.18 22.31 -2.29
N ASP A 282 -20.74 23.51 -2.67
CA ASP A 282 -20.97 24.05 -4.01
C ASP A 282 -20.30 23.19 -5.09
N LEU A 283 -21.06 22.87 -6.12
CA LEU A 283 -20.60 22.05 -7.23
C LEU A 283 -19.70 22.87 -8.17
N VAL A 284 -18.41 22.54 -8.20
CA VAL A 284 -17.44 23.06 -9.17
C VAL A 284 -17.42 22.18 -10.44
N HIS A 285 -17.36 20.87 -10.26
CA HIS A 285 -17.34 19.89 -11.36
C HIS A 285 -18.01 18.59 -10.92
N ASP A 286 -18.97 18.14 -11.72
CA ASP A 286 -19.66 16.87 -11.52
C ASP A 286 -18.80 15.71 -12.02
N ALA A 287 -18.06 15.08 -11.11
CA ALA A 287 -17.17 13.98 -11.37
C ALA A 287 -17.67 12.72 -10.65
N GLN A 288 -18.57 11.98 -11.30
CA GLN A 288 -19.31 10.86 -10.71
C GLN A 288 -18.43 9.69 -10.23
N GLU A 289 -17.24 9.54 -10.79
CA GLU A 289 -16.30 8.46 -10.46
C GLU A 289 -15.36 8.78 -9.27
N VAL A 290 -15.36 10.02 -8.77
CA VAL A 290 -14.58 10.37 -7.57
C VAL A 290 -15.12 9.61 -6.37
N GLY A 291 -14.25 8.86 -5.71
CA GLY A 291 -14.58 7.97 -4.59
C GLY A 291 -15.19 6.62 -5.01
N ARG A 292 -15.47 6.38 -6.29
CA ARG A 292 -15.93 5.08 -6.80
C ARG A 292 -14.76 4.12 -7.02
N ASN A 293 -15.06 2.87 -7.41
CA ASN A 293 -14.08 1.86 -7.79
C ASN A 293 -13.04 1.54 -6.68
N TYR A 294 -13.38 1.74 -5.40
CA TYR A 294 -12.50 1.32 -4.30
C TYR A 294 -12.21 -0.18 -4.42
N GLN A 295 -10.95 -0.54 -4.34
CA GLN A 295 -10.43 -1.90 -4.40
C GLN A 295 -9.40 -2.09 -3.29
N ASP A 296 -9.35 -3.28 -2.73
CA ASP A 296 -8.31 -3.67 -1.77
C ASP A 296 -8.14 -5.18 -1.80
N HIS A 297 -6.93 -5.67 -1.53
CA HIS A 297 -6.72 -7.09 -1.36
C HIS A 297 -7.31 -7.54 -0.03
N VAL A 298 -7.95 -8.70 -0.04
CA VAL A 298 -8.54 -9.33 1.14
C VAL A 298 -7.84 -10.66 1.40
N GLY A 299 -7.49 -10.91 2.65
CA GLY A 299 -6.86 -12.16 3.07
C GLY A 299 -7.55 -12.78 4.27
N ALA A 300 -7.47 -14.11 4.36
CA ALA A 300 -8.00 -14.88 5.47
C ALA A 300 -6.90 -15.81 6.02
N PRO A 301 -6.42 -15.63 7.26
CA PRO A 301 -5.28 -16.39 7.78
C PRO A 301 -5.62 -17.86 8.02
N VAL A 302 -4.62 -18.75 7.86
CA VAL A 302 -4.61 -20.07 8.46
C VAL A 302 -3.48 -20.10 9.48
N THR A 303 -3.84 -20.31 10.74
CA THR A 303 -2.91 -20.17 11.86
C THR A 303 -2.85 -21.47 12.65
N ARG A 304 -1.64 -21.96 12.91
CA ARG A 304 -1.41 -23.12 13.79
C ARG A 304 -0.48 -22.74 14.95
N ARG A 305 -0.72 -23.35 16.10
CA ARG A 305 0.18 -23.30 17.25
C ARG A 305 1.48 -24.02 16.91
N LEU A 306 2.62 -23.50 17.35
CA LEU A 306 3.88 -24.22 17.31
C LEU A 306 4.01 -25.12 18.55
N LYS A 307 4.51 -26.35 18.36
CA LYS A 307 4.74 -27.31 19.46
C LYS A 307 5.88 -26.88 20.38
N HIS A 308 6.79 -26.05 19.86
CA HIS A 308 8.00 -25.59 20.55
C HIS A 308 8.14 -24.07 20.42
N ASP A 309 8.92 -23.47 21.28
CA ASP A 309 9.19 -22.02 21.35
C ASP A 309 10.18 -21.55 20.26
N ILE A 310 9.90 -21.90 19.01
CA ILE A 310 10.77 -21.60 17.85
C ILE A 310 10.28 -20.44 16.98
N GLY A 311 9.10 -19.87 17.28
CA GLY A 311 8.62 -18.63 16.66
C GLY A 311 9.13 -17.38 17.38
N ILE A 312 8.62 -16.20 16.99
CA ILE A 312 9.10 -14.92 17.54
C ILE A 312 8.27 -14.40 18.74
N HIS A 313 7.33 -15.18 19.28
CA HIS A 313 6.56 -14.76 20.47
C HIS A 313 7.49 -14.45 21.63
N GLY A 314 7.25 -13.30 22.31
CA GLY A 314 8.07 -12.85 23.43
C GLY A 314 9.48 -12.36 23.09
N ALA A 315 9.84 -12.25 21.81
CA ALA A 315 11.12 -11.70 21.36
C ALA A 315 11.33 -10.22 21.77
N ASP A 316 10.23 -9.51 22.02
CA ASP A 316 10.19 -8.10 22.43
C ASP A 316 10.27 -7.88 23.94
N ARG A 317 10.54 -8.94 24.76
CA ARG A 317 10.49 -8.89 26.22
C ARG A 317 11.77 -9.41 26.88
N GLY A 318 12.09 -8.84 28.05
CA GLY A 318 13.14 -9.30 28.94
C GLY A 318 14.52 -9.42 28.26
N LEU A 319 15.27 -10.45 28.61
CA LEU A 319 16.62 -10.69 28.09
C LEU A 319 16.66 -10.94 26.58
N LYS A 320 15.58 -11.48 26.00
CA LYS A 320 15.49 -11.66 24.53
C LYS A 320 15.50 -10.32 23.82
N ALA A 321 14.69 -9.35 24.29
CA ALA A 321 14.68 -8.00 23.74
C ALA A 321 16.04 -7.31 23.87
N LEU A 322 16.70 -7.43 25.03
CA LEU A 322 18.03 -6.89 25.24
C LEU A 322 19.04 -7.48 24.24
N LYS A 323 19.06 -8.82 24.10
CA LYS A 323 19.91 -9.50 23.12
C LYS A 323 19.68 -8.99 21.70
N HIS A 324 18.41 -8.91 21.26
CA HIS A 324 18.10 -8.39 19.93
C HIS A 324 18.49 -6.93 19.75
N GLY A 325 18.39 -6.11 20.81
CA GLY A 325 18.91 -4.75 20.82
C GLY A 325 20.43 -4.69 20.64
N VAL A 326 21.18 -5.50 21.38
CA VAL A 326 22.64 -5.59 21.24
C VAL A 326 23.02 -6.09 19.83
N ASP A 327 22.41 -7.16 19.35
CA ASP A 327 22.64 -7.70 18.00
C ASP A 327 22.46 -6.62 16.93
N TYR A 328 21.44 -5.78 17.08
CA TYR A 328 21.12 -4.74 16.12
C TYR A 328 22.02 -3.49 16.26
N PHE A 329 22.10 -2.89 17.44
CA PHE A 329 22.77 -1.61 17.62
C PHE A 329 24.30 -1.71 17.66
N VAL A 330 24.84 -2.87 18.08
CA VAL A 330 26.28 -3.08 18.17
C VAL A 330 26.81 -3.83 16.95
N PHE A 331 26.07 -4.84 16.49
CA PHE A 331 26.56 -5.74 15.44
C PHE A 331 25.84 -5.59 14.09
N GLY A 332 24.81 -4.76 13.97
CA GLY A 332 24.06 -4.52 12.74
C GLY A 332 23.36 -5.75 12.18
N LYS A 333 22.98 -6.72 13.02
CA LYS A 333 22.42 -8.01 12.59
C LYS A 333 21.27 -8.49 13.47
N GLY A 334 20.68 -9.64 13.11
CA GLY A 334 19.68 -10.34 13.90
C GLY A 334 18.25 -9.90 13.61
N LEU A 335 17.33 -10.29 14.51
CA LEU A 335 15.88 -10.20 14.27
C LEU A 335 15.40 -8.78 13.92
N LEU A 336 16.00 -7.75 14.51
CA LEU A 336 15.58 -6.36 14.28
C LEU A 336 15.88 -5.86 12.87
N THR A 337 16.81 -6.47 12.13
CA THR A 337 17.08 -6.16 10.72
C THR A 337 16.04 -6.79 9.77
N SER A 338 15.20 -7.69 10.27
CA SER A 338 14.19 -8.42 9.49
C SER A 338 12.88 -7.65 9.42
N ASN A 339 12.20 -7.71 8.27
CA ASN A 339 10.84 -7.25 8.13
C ASN A 339 9.78 -8.23 8.69
N LEU A 340 10.18 -9.37 9.22
CA LEU A 340 9.38 -10.48 9.76
C LEU A 340 8.46 -11.19 8.73
N LEU A 341 8.04 -10.50 7.68
CA LEU A 341 7.25 -11.02 6.56
C LEU A 341 8.19 -11.33 5.38
N GLN A 342 9.09 -12.31 5.59
CA GLN A 342 10.25 -12.55 4.75
C GLN A 342 9.97 -13.43 3.54
N ALA A 343 8.90 -14.23 3.57
CA ALA A 343 8.65 -15.30 2.62
C ALA A 343 7.19 -15.36 2.23
N GLY A 344 6.92 -15.98 1.10
CA GLY A 344 5.57 -16.19 0.64
C GLY A 344 5.49 -16.98 -0.65
N ALA A 345 4.34 -16.94 -1.28
CA ALA A 345 4.09 -17.56 -2.56
C ALA A 345 3.07 -16.77 -3.36
N CYS A 346 3.15 -16.88 -4.68
CA CYS A 346 2.09 -16.49 -5.60
C CYS A 346 1.69 -17.72 -6.40
N VAL A 347 0.42 -18.10 -6.36
CA VAL A 347 -0.04 -19.39 -6.89
C VAL A 347 -1.28 -19.21 -7.75
N ASP A 348 -1.32 -19.88 -8.91
CA ASP A 348 -2.54 -20.06 -9.69
C ASP A 348 -3.36 -21.21 -9.09
N THR A 349 -4.31 -20.88 -8.23
CA THR A 349 -5.20 -21.86 -7.60
C THR A 349 -6.41 -22.19 -8.47
N SER A 350 -6.63 -21.43 -9.53
CA SER A 350 -7.77 -21.58 -10.45
C SER A 350 -7.45 -22.42 -11.70
N GLY A 351 -6.16 -22.59 -12.02
CA GLY A 351 -5.71 -23.22 -13.27
C GLY A 351 -5.85 -22.31 -14.49
N SER A 352 -5.93 -21.00 -14.28
CA SER A 352 -6.08 -20.01 -15.36
C SER A 352 -4.79 -19.66 -16.10
N GLY A 353 -3.65 -20.16 -15.64
CA GLY A 353 -2.31 -19.79 -16.13
C GLY A 353 -1.80 -18.47 -15.55
N ARG A 354 -2.47 -17.93 -14.51
CA ARG A 354 -2.12 -16.66 -13.87
C ARG A 354 -2.35 -16.73 -12.36
N PRO A 355 -1.32 -16.53 -11.51
CA PRO A 355 -1.47 -16.52 -10.06
C PRO A 355 -2.63 -15.63 -9.60
N ASP A 356 -3.50 -16.16 -8.76
CA ASP A 356 -4.70 -15.50 -8.24
C ASP A 356 -4.70 -15.36 -6.70
N VAL A 357 -3.80 -16.10 -6.02
CA VAL A 357 -3.59 -16.03 -4.57
C VAL A 357 -2.13 -15.71 -4.26
N GLN A 358 -1.92 -14.67 -3.46
CA GLN A 358 -0.64 -14.42 -2.80
C GLN A 358 -0.71 -14.98 -1.38
N PHE A 359 0.40 -15.54 -0.87
CA PHE A 359 0.54 -16.01 0.50
C PHE A 359 1.63 -15.23 1.21
N ASN A 360 1.36 -14.75 2.42
CA ASN A 360 2.41 -14.36 3.34
C ASN A 360 2.71 -15.51 4.30
N PHE A 361 3.99 -15.85 4.45
CA PHE A 361 4.50 -16.85 5.38
C PHE A 361 5.13 -16.13 6.58
N ALA A 362 4.50 -16.26 7.75
CA ALA A 362 4.94 -15.55 8.95
C ALA A 362 5.31 -16.52 10.08
N PRO A 363 6.50 -16.39 10.70
CA PRO A 363 6.91 -17.18 11.86
C PRO A 363 6.23 -16.71 13.16
N PHE A 364 5.10 -16.03 13.02
CA PHE A 364 4.26 -15.51 14.11
C PHE A 364 2.82 -15.41 13.63
N ALA A 365 1.90 -15.23 14.58
CA ALA A 365 0.54 -14.81 14.28
C ALA A 365 0.13 -13.71 15.26
N PRO A 366 -0.46 -12.59 14.76
CA PRO A 366 -1.14 -11.63 15.63
C PRO A 366 -2.38 -12.29 16.23
N GLY A 367 -2.94 -11.70 17.28
CA GLY A 367 -4.27 -12.07 17.78
C GLY A 367 -5.37 -11.82 16.71
N ALA A 368 -6.56 -12.37 16.91
CA ALA A 368 -7.72 -12.00 16.12
C ALA A 368 -7.99 -10.49 16.25
N PRO A 369 -8.54 -9.83 15.22
CA PRO A 369 -8.88 -8.42 15.29
C PRO A 369 -9.72 -8.09 16.53
N GLY A 370 -9.31 -7.08 17.30
CA GLY A 370 -9.96 -6.68 18.54
C GLY A 370 -9.76 -7.64 19.74
N LYS A 371 -8.92 -8.67 19.60
CA LYS A 371 -8.56 -9.60 20.69
C LYS A 371 -7.10 -9.38 21.11
N PRO A 372 -6.74 -9.76 22.34
CA PRO A 372 -5.33 -9.74 22.77
C PRO A 372 -4.44 -10.59 21.83
N PRO A 373 -3.14 -10.27 21.73
CA PRO A 373 -2.18 -11.12 21.04
C PRO A 373 -2.20 -12.56 21.59
N LEU A 374 -1.88 -13.53 20.75
CA LEU A 374 -1.74 -14.92 21.17
C LEU A 374 -0.65 -15.03 22.25
N GLY A 375 -0.95 -15.72 23.36
CA GLY A 375 -0.03 -15.92 24.49
C GLY A 375 0.97 -17.07 24.28
N PHE A 376 1.18 -17.53 23.02
CA PHE A 376 2.02 -18.68 22.66
C PHE A 376 2.64 -18.50 21.28
N HIS A 377 3.63 -19.32 20.97
CA HIS A 377 4.24 -19.36 19.65
C HIS A 377 3.28 -19.93 18.61
N ALA A 378 3.11 -19.24 17.51
CA ALA A 378 2.24 -19.62 16.40
C ALA A 378 2.92 -19.30 15.06
N VAL A 379 2.43 -19.93 14.01
CA VAL A 379 2.87 -19.74 12.62
C VAL A 379 1.64 -19.47 11.77
N GLN A 380 1.78 -18.60 10.78
CA GLN A 380 0.68 -18.20 9.90
C GLN A 380 1.06 -18.39 8.43
N VAL A 381 0.18 -19.06 7.69
CA VAL A 381 0.11 -19.06 6.23
C VAL A 381 -1.11 -18.26 5.85
N HIS A 382 -0.92 -17.11 5.22
CA HIS A 382 -1.98 -16.12 5.01
C HIS A 382 -2.27 -15.94 3.51
N PRO A 383 -3.25 -16.67 2.95
CA PRO A 383 -3.71 -16.47 1.58
C PRO A 383 -4.47 -15.14 1.44
N MET A 384 -4.27 -14.50 0.29
CA MET A 384 -4.84 -13.20 -0.08
C MET A 384 -5.26 -13.22 -1.54
N THR A 385 -6.42 -12.64 -1.86
CA THR A 385 -6.83 -12.43 -3.26
C THR A 385 -5.91 -11.44 -3.94
N MET A 386 -5.51 -11.71 -5.18
CA MET A 386 -4.64 -10.80 -5.94
C MET A 386 -5.42 -9.86 -6.86
N ARG A 387 -6.59 -10.25 -7.31
CA ARG A 387 -7.43 -9.48 -8.24
C ARG A 387 -8.89 -9.51 -7.83
N PRO A 388 -9.26 -8.78 -6.77
CA PRO A 388 -10.63 -8.77 -6.26
C PRO A 388 -11.60 -8.24 -7.33
N LYS A 389 -12.76 -8.86 -7.44
CA LYS A 389 -13.89 -8.43 -8.28
C LYS A 389 -14.83 -7.50 -7.53
N SER A 390 -14.86 -7.62 -6.22
CA SER A 390 -15.63 -6.73 -5.33
C SER A 390 -15.16 -5.29 -5.44
N ARG A 391 -16.10 -4.36 -5.36
CA ARG A 391 -15.84 -2.92 -5.44
C ARG A 391 -16.53 -2.23 -4.28
N GLY A 392 -15.89 -1.16 -3.80
CA GLY A 392 -16.45 -0.27 -2.80
C GLY A 392 -16.51 1.18 -3.28
N ARG A 393 -16.84 2.05 -2.35
CA ARG A 393 -16.92 3.49 -2.59
C ARG A 393 -16.54 4.28 -1.35
N LEU A 394 -16.04 5.49 -1.60
CA LEU A 394 -15.81 6.51 -0.59
C LEU A 394 -16.81 7.65 -0.75
N GLY A 395 -17.17 8.26 0.37
CA GLY A 395 -17.95 9.48 0.46
C GLY A 395 -17.44 10.37 1.61
N LEU A 396 -18.10 11.47 1.82
CA LEU A 396 -17.80 12.35 2.94
C LEU A 396 -18.58 11.91 4.19
N GLN A 397 -17.92 11.92 5.34
CA GLN A 397 -18.57 11.79 6.65
C GLN A 397 -19.16 13.15 7.08
N SER A 398 -18.46 14.22 6.76
CA SER A 398 -18.85 15.62 7.03
C SER A 398 -17.99 16.56 6.18
N THR A 399 -18.23 17.86 6.29
CA THR A 399 -17.39 18.92 5.70
C THR A 399 -16.16 19.28 6.53
N ASP A 400 -16.02 18.73 7.74
CA ASP A 400 -14.80 18.92 8.53
C ASP A 400 -13.62 18.18 7.88
N PRO A 401 -12.56 18.86 7.46
CA PRO A 401 -11.40 18.23 6.86
C PRO A 401 -10.65 17.27 7.80
N ARG A 402 -10.89 17.35 9.13
CA ARG A 402 -10.32 16.43 10.11
C ARG A 402 -11.05 15.09 10.16
N ALA A 403 -12.34 15.06 9.80
CA ALA A 403 -13.13 13.85 9.82
C ALA A 403 -12.57 12.81 8.83
N ALA A 404 -12.59 11.54 9.21
CA ALA A 404 -12.26 10.45 8.29
C ALA A 404 -13.30 10.39 7.14
N PRO A 405 -12.92 9.97 5.93
CA PRO A 405 -13.91 9.71 4.90
C PRO A 405 -14.80 8.54 5.33
N LYS A 406 -16.07 8.57 4.95
CA LYS A 406 -16.95 7.41 5.01
C LYS A 406 -16.56 6.47 3.88
N PHE A 407 -16.30 5.19 4.18
CA PHE A 407 -16.11 4.23 3.11
C PHE A 407 -16.91 2.95 3.33
N GLU A 408 -17.48 2.48 2.26
CA GLU A 408 -18.34 1.31 2.19
C GLU A 408 -17.69 0.31 1.24
N THR A 409 -17.60 -0.93 1.66
CA THR A 409 -17.05 -2.02 0.87
C THR A 409 -17.98 -3.23 0.90
N GLU A 410 -17.76 -4.12 -0.04
CA GLU A 410 -18.27 -5.48 -0.04
C GLU A 410 -17.11 -6.39 -0.38
N MET A 411 -16.12 -6.50 0.55
CA MET A 411 -14.83 -7.15 0.26
C MET A 411 -14.93 -8.58 -0.26
N LEU A 412 -15.95 -9.32 0.17
CA LEU A 412 -16.30 -10.65 -0.29
C LEU A 412 -17.74 -10.70 -0.86
N GLY A 413 -18.18 -9.59 -1.45
CA GLY A 413 -19.50 -9.46 -2.06
C GLY A 413 -19.63 -10.22 -3.38
N ARG A 414 -18.52 -10.53 -4.02
CA ARG A 414 -18.50 -11.38 -5.23
C ARG A 414 -18.07 -12.79 -4.86
N GLU A 415 -18.82 -13.78 -5.37
CA GLU A 415 -18.56 -15.19 -5.10
C GLU A 415 -17.16 -15.64 -5.56
N GLU A 416 -16.65 -15.06 -6.63
CA GLU A 416 -15.30 -15.34 -7.16
C GLU A 416 -14.21 -14.98 -6.15
N ASP A 417 -14.38 -13.91 -5.36
CA ASP A 417 -13.42 -13.49 -4.35
C ASP A 417 -13.42 -14.46 -3.17
N LEU A 418 -14.60 -14.88 -2.73
CA LEU A 418 -14.76 -15.87 -1.66
C LEU A 418 -14.21 -17.25 -2.11
N ASP A 419 -14.49 -17.67 -3.35
CA ASP A 419 -14.00 -18.93 -3.89
C ASP A 419 -12.46 -18.94 -4.02
N THR A 420 -11.87 -17.80 -4.39
CA THR A 420 -10.41 -17.63 -4.40
C THR A 420 -9.82 -17.84 -3.00
N LEU A 421 -10.41 -17.25 -1.96
CA LEU A 421 -9.96 -17.48 -0.58
C LEU A 421 -10.20 -18.91 -0.10
N ARG A 422 -11.31 -19.56 -0.49
CA ARG A 422 -11.54 -20.99 -0.19
C ARG A 422 -10.40 -21.87 -0.73
N ARG A 423 -9.98 -21.64 -1.99
CA ARG A 423 -8.85 -22.35 -2.60
C ARG A 423 -7.56 -22.05 -1.86
N GLY A 424 -7.30 -20.77 -1.54
CA GLY A 424 -6.14 -20.34 -0.76
C GLY A 424 -6.07 -20.99 0.62
N VAL A 425 -7.17 -21.05 1.37
CA VAL A 425 -7.25 -21.68 2.70
C VAL A 425 -7.01 -23.20 2.61
N ARG A 426 -7.56 -23.89 1.57
CA ARG A 426 -7.31 -25.31 1.35
C ARG A 426 -5.84 -25.57 1.10
N LEU A 427 -5.22 -24.84 0.18
CA LEU A 427 -3.78 -24.96 -0.09
C LEU A 427 -2.92 -24.65 1.15
N ALA A 428 -3.29 -23.65 1.94
CA ALA A 428 -2.60 -23.36 3.21
C ALA A 428 -2.64 -24.56 4.16
N ARG A 429 -3.77 -25.26 4.27
CA ARG A 429 -3.90 -26.50 5.06
C ARG A 429 -3.05 -27.62 4.50
N GLU A 430 -3.01 -27.80 3.18
CA GLU A 430 -2.17 -28.80 2.51
C GLU A 430 -0.67 -28.52 2.78
N ILE A 431 -0.25 -27.26 2.78
CA ILE A 431 1.11 -26.84 3.16
C ILE A 431 1.42 -27.26 4.60
N TYR A 432 0.49 -27.07 5.54
CA TYR A 432 0.71 -27.47 6.94
C TYR A 432 0.83 -29.00 7.14
N GLU A 433 0.25 -29.81 6.26
CA GLU A 433 0.33 -31.27 6.35
C GLU A 433 1.66 -31.83 5.78
N GLN A 434 2.50 -31.00 5.16
CA GLN A 434 3.79 -31.43 4.63
C GLN A 434 4.80 -31.70 5.76
N PRO A 435 5.72 -32.65 5.61
CA PRO A 435 6.64 -33.10 6.67
C PRO A 435 7.38 -31.95 7.35
N ALA A 436 7.89 -30.98 6.58
CA ALA A 436 8.67 -29.85 7.11
C ALA A 436 7.93 -29.00 8.15
N LEU A 437 6.59 -28.92 8.08
CA LEU A 437 5.75 -28.20 9.04
C LEU A 437 5.02 -29.12 10.01
N LYS A 438 4.51 -30.27 9.57
CA LYS A 438 3.73 -31.21 10.37
C LYS A 438 4.42 -31.61 11.67
N GLU A 439 5.74 -31.73 11.62
CA GLU A 439 6.58 -32.03 12.76
C GLU A 439 6.51 -30.97 13.87
N ILE A 440 6.47 -29.67 13.48
CA ILE A 440 6.61 -28.54 14.40
C ILE A 440 5.31 -27.85 14.75
N VAL A 441 4.20 -28.11 14.00
CA VAL A 441 2.89 -27.50 14.27
C VAL A 441 1.97 -28.41 15.06
N GLY A 442 1.15 -27.80 15.91
CA GLY A 442 0.10 -28.44 16.67
C GLY A 442 -1.29 -28.09 16.12
N GLU A 443 -2.21 -27.78 17.03
CA GLU A 443 -3.60 -27.45 16.72
C GLU A 443 -3.77 -26.26 15.77
N GLU A 444 -4.79 -26.35 14.94
CA GLU A 444 -5.22 -25.24 14.10
C GLU A 444 -6.06 -24.26 14.95
N ILE A 445 -5.65 -23.01 14.96
CA ILE A 445 -6.32 -21.92 15.69
C ILE A 445 -7.39 -21.26 14.81
N TRP A 446 -7.05 -21.01 13.54
CA TRP A 446 -7.94 -20.45 12.53
C TRP A 446 -7.69 -21.14 11.19
N PRO A 447 -8.75 -21.42 10.45
CA PRO A 447 -10.20 -21.28 10.72
C PRO A 447 -10.74 -22.14 11.87
N GLY A 448 -9.98 -23.13 12.36
CA GLY A 448 -10.31 -24.03 13.46
C GLY A 448 -10.55 -25.47 13.01
N PRO A 449 -10.28 -26.46 13.91
CA PRO A 449 -10.29 -27.88 13.54
C PRO A 449 -11.68 -28.37 13.12
N ASP A 450 -12.74 -27.78 13.66
CA ASP A 450 -14.13 -28.17 13.35
C ASP A 450 -14.67 -27.59 12.04
N VAL A 451 -13.88 -26.74 11.37
CA VAL A 451 -14.25 -26.10 10.11
C VAL A 451 -13.83 -26.98 8.94
N SER A 452 -14.80 -27.71 8.37
CA SER A 452 -14.56 -28.54 7.19
C SER A 452 -14.14 -27.70 5.98
N SER A 453 -13.17 -28.21 5.21
CA SER A 453 -12.77 -27.63 3.92
C SER A 453 -13.51 -28.24 2.72
N SER A 454 -14.50 -29.12 2.95
CA SER A 454 -15.29 -29.69 1.87
C SER A 454 -16.07 -28.63 1.11
N ARG A 455 -16.28 -28.84 -0.20
CA ARG A 455 -17.12 -27.97 -1.02
C ARG A 455 -18.53 -27.88 -0.43
N GLY A 456 -19.06 -26.65 -0.31
CA GLY A 456 -20.40 -26.39 0.23
C GLY A 456 -20.48 -26.35 1.77
N SER A 457 -19.34 -26.29 2.45
CA SER A 457 -19.33 -26.09 3.90
C SER A 457 -19.58 -24.62 4.23
N ASN A 458 -20.79 -24.27 4.68
CA ASN A 458 -21.13 -22.93 5.18
C ASN A 458 -20.18 -22.49 6.33
N ARG A 459 -19.66 -23.45 7.11
CA ARG A 459 -18.72 -23.18 8.21
C ARG A 459 -17.39 -22.59 7.74
N LEU A 460 -16.86 -23.03 6.58
CA LEU A 460 -15.64 -22.45 6.02
C LEU A 460 -15.88 -21.02 5.56
N ASP A 461 -16.98 -20.77 4.88
CA ASP A 461 -17.36 -19.45 4.41
C ASP A 461 -17.59 -18.48 5.58
N ASP A 462 -18.31 -18.91 6.59
CA ASP A 462 -18.54 -18.13 7.80
C ASP A 462 -17.23 -17.80 8.52
N SER A 463 -16.32 -18.78 8.59
CA SER A 463 -14.99 -18.55 9.17
C SER A 463 -14.16 -17.58 8.32
N ILE A 464 -14.15 -17.73 6.99
CA ILE A 464 -13.47 -16.80 6.09
C ILE A 464 -14.04 -15.39 6.30
N ARG A 465 -15.36 -15.19 6.21
CA ARG A 465 -16.02 -13.89 6.39
C ARG A 465 -15.74 -13.26 7.75
N SER A 466 -15.65 -14.05 8.80
CA SER A 466 -15.36 -13.57 10.17
C SER A 466 -13.91 -13.13 10.35
N HIS A 467 -12.95 -13.74 9.63
CA HIS A 467 -11.51 -13.49 9.80
C HIS A 467 -10.86 -12.76 8.63
N ALA A 468 -11.53 -12.66 7.48
CA ALA A 468 -11.01 -11.93 6.34
C ALA A 468 -10.87 -10.43 6.66
N ARG A 469 -9.78 -9.84 6.24
CA ARG A 469 -9.46 -8.42 6.43
C ARG A 469 -8.66 -7.91 5.25
N THR A 470 -8.68 -6.59 5.12
CA THR A 470 -7.76 -5.87 4.24
C THR A 470 -6.31 -6.24 4.56
N ILE A 471 -5.47 -6.21 3.56
CA ILE A 471 -4.01 -6.26 3.72
C ILE A 471 -3.34 -4.93 3.34
N PHE A 472 -4.14 -3.86 3.42
CA PHE A 472 -3.71 -2.47 3.40
C PHE A 472 -3.23 -1.97 2.03
N HIS A 473 -3.93 -2.36 0.96
CA HIS A 473 -3.63 -1.98 -0.42
C HIS A 473 -4.78 -1.20 -1.10
N PRO A 474 -5.39 -0.17 -0.46
CA PRO A 474 -6.50 0.57 -1.02
C PRO A 474 -6.10 1.27 -2.32
N ALA A 475 -6.94 1.16 -3.36
CA ALA A 475 -6.68 1.70 -4.69
C ALA A 475 -7.97 2.06 -5.45
N GLY A 476 -7.82 2.77 -6.57
CA GLY A 476 -8.83 2.89 -7.61
C GLY A 476 -9.84 4.03 -7.47
N THR A 477 -9.83 4.79 -6.39
CA THR A 477 -10.87 5.77 -6.03
C THR A 477 -10.86 7.10 -6.81
N CYS A 478 -9.86 7.29 -7.68
CA CYS A 478 -9.75 8.38 -8.66
C CYS A 478 -9.26 7.81 -9.99
N ARG A 479 -9.90 6.74 -10.49
CA ARG A 479 -9.37 5.95 -11.60
C ARG A 479 -8.98 6.79 -12.81
N MET A 480 -7.87 6.44 -13.44
CA MET A 480 -7.50 6.96 -14.75
C MET A 480 -8.23 6.23 -15.88
N GLY A 481 -8.38 6.90 -16.99
CA GLY A 481 -8.95 6.31 -18.20
C GLY A 481 -8.97 7.29 -19.36
N PRO A 482 -9.15 6.78 -20.59
CA PRO A 482 -9.29 7.60 -21.80
C PRO A 482 -10.71 8.17 -21.97
N ASP A 483 -11.66 7.66 -21.20
CA ASP A 483 -13.07 8.06 -21.28
C ASP A 483 -13.35 9.31 -20.43
N GLY A 484 -14.34 10.10 -20.84
CA GLY A 484 -14.70 11.33 -20.15
C GLY A 484 -15.30 11.14 -18.75
N SER A 485 -15.58 9.91 -18.33
CA SER A 485 -16.06 9.58 -16.98
C SER A 485 -14.90 9.31 -16.00
N ALA A 486 -13.72 8.99 -16.50
CA ALA A 486 -12.53 8.81 -15.66
C ALA A 486 -12.24 10.08 -14.83
N VAL A 487 -11.72 9.92 -13.63
CA VAL A 487 -11.37 11.06 -12.79
C VAL A 487 -10.17 11.80 -13.34
N VAL A 488 -9.17 11.06 -13.83
CA VAL A 488 -7.98 11.65 -14.47
C VAL A 488 -7.74 11.03 -15.85
N ASP A 489 -7.11 11.83 -16.73
CA ASP A 489 -6.63 11.38 -18.03
C ASP A 489 -5.37 10.50 -17.91
N LEU A 490 -4.80 10.08 -19.06
CA LEU A 490 -3.63 9.21 -19.09
C LEU A 490 -2.30 9.94 -18.71
N ASP A 491 -2.31 11.26 -18.67
CA ASP A 491 -1.25 12.09 -18.10
C ASP A 491 -1.53 12.45 -16.63
N LEU A 492 -2.55 11.83 -16.03
CA LEU A 492 -2.99 12.01 -14.64
C LEU A 492 -3.56 13.40 -14.33
N ARG A 493 -3.94 14.19 -15.36
CA ARG A 493 -4.64 15.47 -15.17
C ARG A 493 -6.09 15.22 -14.79
N LEU A 494 -6.59 16.01 -13.85
CA LEU A 494 -8.00 15.92 -13.46
C LEU A 494 -8.90 16.35 -14.63
N ASN A 495 -9.84 15.51 -15.02
CA ASN A 495 -10.80 15.85 -16.06
C ASN A 495 -11.69 16.99 -15.58
N GLY A 496 -11.90 17.99 -16.44
CA GLY A 496 -12.77 19.15 -16.19
C GLY A 496 -12.20 20.25 -15.29
N VAL A 497 -10.98 20.08 -14.72
CA VAL A 497 -10.30 21.13 -13.92
C VAL A 497 -8.82 21.18 -14.30
N SER A 498 -8.37 22.34 -14.76
CA SER A 498 -6.97 22.56 -15.13
C SER A 498 -6.05 22.79 -13.92
N ASN A 499 -4.75 22.60 -14.10
CA ASN A 499 -3.71 22.78 -13.08
C ASN A 499 -3.84 21.85 -11.86
N LEU A 500 -4.48 20.70 -12.03
CA LEU A 500 -4.69 19.72 -10.98
C LEU A 500 -4.44 18.30 -11.51
N ARG A 501 -3.67 17.52 -10.77
CA ARG A 501 -3.44 16.09 -11.04
C ARG A 501 -3.67 15.25 -9.80
N VAL A 502 -3.87 13.94 -10.02
CA VAL A 502 -3.81 12.91 -8.97
C VAL A 502 -2.74 11.90 -9.35
N ALA A 503 -1.80 11.63 -8.46
CA ALA A 503 -0.64 10.79 -8.74
C ALA A 503 -0.28 9.84 -7.58
N ASP A 504 -1.23 9.00 -7.18
CA ASP A 504 -1.08 7.94 -6.18
C ASP A 504 -1.89 6.69 -6.57
N CYS A 505 -2.01 5.69 -5.69
CA CYS A 505 -2.73 4.46 -5.99
C CYS A 505 -4.22 4.65 -6.29
N SER A 506 -4.80 5.80 -6.00
CA SER A 506 -6.21 6.07 -6.33
C SER A 506 -6.47 6.07 -7.83
N ILE A 507 -5.45 6.29 -8.67
CA ILE A 507 -5.61 6.34 -10.13
C ILE A 507 -5.74 4.96 -10.78
N MET A 508 -5.43 3.88 -10.09
CA MET A 508 -5.44 2.54 -10.66
C MET A 508 -6.83 2.17 -11.20
N PRO A 509 -6.99 1.83 -12.48
CA PRO A 509 -8.27 1.35 -13.00
C PRO A 509 -8.60 -0.04 -12.46
N ALA A 510 -7.59 -0.88 -12.30
CA ALA A 510 -7.63 -2.17 -11.62
C ALA A 510 -6.43 -2.29 -10.68
N LEU A 511 -6.64 -2.88 -9.50
CA LEU A 511 -5.59 -3.13 -8.51
C LEU A 511 -4.57 -4.14 -9.07
N VAL A 512 -3.28 -3.86 -8.90
CA VAL A 512 -2.19 -4.74 -9.33
C VAL A 512 -2.08 -5.96 -8.42
N SER A 513 -1.55 -7.06 -8.93
CA SER A 513 -1.42 -8.35 -8.22
C SER A 513 -0.22 -8.33 -7.25
N GLY A 514 -0.40 -7.74 -6.09
CA GLY A 514 0.63 -7.68 -5.04
C GLY A 514 0.65 -6.37 -4.26
N ASN A 515 1.70 -6.16 -3.47
CA ASN A 515 1.85 -4.99 -2.63
C ASN A 515 1.95 -3.70 -3.45
N THR A 516 1.32 -2.62 -3.00
CA THR A 516 1.12 -1.41 -3.80
C THR A 516 2.16 -0.30 -3.60
N ASN A 517 3.16 -0.50 -2.74
CA ASN A 517 4.14 0.55 -2.45
C ASN A 517 5.05 0.87 -3.66
N ALA A 518 5.59 -0.14 -4.34
CA ALA A 518 6.39 0.07 -5.54
C ALA A 518 5.54 0.66 -6.69
N PRO A 519 4.31 0.18 -6.97
CA PRO A 519 3.40 0.83 -7.90
C PRO A 519 3.09 2.30 -7.58
N ALA A 520 2.90 2.68 -6.31
CA ALA A 520 2.69 4.07 -5.92
C ALA A 520 3.87 4.97 -6.31
N MET A 521 5.09 4.50 -6.07
CA MET A 521 6.32 5.22 -6.44
C MET A 521 6.48 5.30 -7.97
N MET A 522 6.16 4.23 -8.70
CA MET A 522 6.18 4.20 -10.16
C MET A 522 5.19 5.21 -10.76
N ILE A 523 3.96 5.25 -10.26
CA ILE A 523 2.94 6.21 -10.69
C ILE A 523 3.44 7.65 -10.50
N ALA A 524 4.02 7.96 -9.35
CA ALA A 524 4.56 9.28 -9.05
C ALA A 524 5.74 9.68 -9.96
N ASP A 525 6.63 8.75 -10.27
CA ASP A 525 7.75 8.98 -11.18
C ASP A 525 7.26 9.30 -12.60
N ARG A 526 6.27 8.56 -13.09
CA ARG A 526 5.64 8.82 -14.39
C ARG A 526 4.87 10.14 -14.42
N ALA A 527 4.23 10.51 -13.29
CA ALA A 527 3.61 11.83 -13.15
C ALA A 527 4.67 12.95 -13.28
N ALA A 528 5.85 12.78 -12.66
CA ALA A 528 6.95 13.70 -12.82
C ALA A 528 7.39 13.82 -14.28
N ASP A 529 7.55 12.70 -14.99
CA ASP A 529 7.88 12.70 -16.42
C ASP A 529 6.83 13.45 -17.26
N ALA A 530 5.54 13.27 -16.97
CA ALA A 530 4.45 13.96 -17.68
C ALA A 530 4.46 15.48 -17.43
N ILE A 531 4.71 15.90 -16.18
CA ILE A 531 4.82 17.32 -15.80
C ILE A 531 6.04 17.97 -16.46
N LEU A 532 7.20 17.31 -16.40
CA LEU A 532 8.45 17.82 -16.96
C LEU A 532 8.40 17.91 -18.50
N ARG A 533 7.72 16.97 -19.17
CA ARG A 533 7.47 17.07 -20.63
C ARG A 533 6.59 18.27 -20.97
N ALA A 534 5.49 18.48 -20.23
CA ALA A 534 4.59 19.59 -20.47
C ALA A 534 5.28 20.96 -20.33
N ASN A 535 6.21 21.10 -19.38
CA ASN A 535 6.98 22.33 -19.19
C ASN A 535 7.98 22.66 -20.32
N ARG A 536 8.43 21.65 -21.07
CA ARG A 536 9.36 21.86 -22.21
C ARG A 536 8.65 22.27 -23.48
N THR A 537 7.36 22.02 -23.56
CA THR A 537 6.53 22.27 -24.77
C THR A 537 5.64 23.51 -24.65
N GLY A 538 5.50 24.11 -23.48
CA GLY A 538 4.78 25.35 -23.19
C GLY A 538 5.73 26.52 -22.93
#